data_501709871bcb9f7b7d04f7b918db2881
#
_entry.id   501709871bcb9f7b7d04f7b918db2881
#
_cell.length_a   1.000
_cell.length_b   1.000
_cell.length_c   1.000
_cell.angle_alpha   90.00
_cell.angle_beta   90.00
_cell.angle_gamma   90.00
#
_symmetry.space_group_name_H-M   'P 1'
#
loop_
_entity.id
_entity.type
_entity.pdbx_description
1 polymer ?
#
loop_
_entity_poly.entity_id
_entity_poly.type
_entity_poly.pdbx_seq_one_letter_code
_entity_poly.pdbx_strand_id
1 'polypeptide(L)'
;MKILALAVLLTSAAFGQTKKTDIAIHCVSSTGDVLGGQLCSALRLAVARSPRYQEAAVNPEGWQFRLATVGLDDDKGTAVSMTLIYRRLYVVNTVQVCGASVIPECAQGMLSDSDDHMKLLQKAVEDQVAKQLTP
;
A
#
# COMPACT_ATOMS: atom_id res chain seq x y z
N MET A 1 -10.80 62.17 -8.30
CA MET A 1 -10.07 60.95 -8.62
C MET A 1 -10.33 59.94 -7.53
N LYS A 2 -11.16 58.92 -7.79
CA LYS A 2 -11.46 57.84 -6.84
C LYS A 2 -10.59 56.67 -7.19
N ILE A 3 -9.65 56.33 -6.34
CA ILE A 3 -8.81 55.12 -6.47
C ILE A 3 -9.58 53.97 -5.87
N LEU A 4 -10.10 53.09 -6.70
CA LEU A 4 -10.67 51.81 -6.29
C LEU A 4 -9.52 50.87 -5.96
N ALA A 5 -9.28 50.63 -4.68
CA ALA A 5 -8.40 49.54 -4.22
C ALA A 5 -9.11 48.22 -4.38
N LEU A 6 -8.70 47.45 -5.40
CA LEU A 6 -9.16 46.09 -5.63
C LEU A 6 -8.42 45.16 -4.64
N ALA A 7 -9.07 44.83 -3.53
CA ALA A 7 -8.57 43.83 -2.60
C ALA A 7 -8.75 42.45 -3.23
N VAL A 8 -7.68 41.88 -3.77
CA VAL A 8 -7.63 40.50 -4.20
C VAL A 8 -7.56 39.64 -2.94
N LEU A 9 -8.70 39.09 -2.52
CA LEU A 9 -8.79 38.06 -1.52
C LEU A 9 -8.19 36.78 -2.10
N LEU A 10 -6.90 36.55 -1.85
CA LEU A 10 -6.27 35.22 -2.02
C LEU A 10 -6.86 34.28 -0.97
N THR A 11 -7.96 33.66 -1.30
CA THR A 11 -8.41 32.47 -0.56
C THR A 11 -7.41 31.35 -0.84
N SER A 12 -6.39 31.25 -0.01
CA SER A 12 -5.57 30.04 0.09
C SER A 12 -6.47 28.92 0.55
N ALA A 13 -7.02 28.16 -0.42
CA ALA A 13 -7.63 26.87 -0.15
C ALA A 13 -6.52 26.00 0.45
N ALA A 14 -6.48 25.91 1.77
CA ALA A 14 -5.73 24.89 2.47
C ALA A 14 -6.36 23.55 2.07
N PHE A 15 -5.88 22.97 0.98
CA PHE A 15 -6.12 21.57 0.69
C PHE A 15 -5.52 20.79 1.85
N GLY A 16 -6.37 20.36 2.78
CA GLY A 16 -5.96 19.48 3.87
C GLY A 16 -5.31 18.26 3.25
N GLN A 17 -3.98 18.16 3.31
CA GLN A 17 -3.26 16.97 2.90
C GLN A 17 -3.74 15.84 3.82
N THR A 18 -4.52 14.92 3.28
CA THR A 18 -4.88 13.70 3.98
C THR A 18 -3.59 12.98 4.32
N LYS A 19 -3.33 12.76 5.61
CA LYS A 19 -2.13 12.07 6.08
C LYS A 19 -2.09 10.69 5.43
N LYS A 20 -1.00 10.41 4.71
CA LYS A 20 -0.78 9.08 4.13
C LYS A 20 -0.58 8.03 5.22
N THR A 21 -1.03 6.82 4.95
CA THR A 21 -0.79 5.67 5.82
C THR A 21 0.60 5.10 5.57
N ASP A 22 1.38 4.95 6.62
CA ASP A 22 2.70 4.35 6.58
C ASP A 22 2.60 2.83 6.38
N ILE A 23 3.36 2.31 5.41
CA ILE A 23 3.48 0.89 5.12
C ILE A 23 4.95 0.52 4.99
N ALA A 24 5.38 -0.48 5.74
CA ALA A 24 6.68 -1.09 5.54
C ALA A 24 6.60 -2.20 4.48
N ILE A 25 7.57 -2.27 3.58
CA ILE A 25 7.65 -3.29 2.53
C ILE A 25 8.88 -4.13 2.77
N HIS A 26 8.69 -5.43 2.97
CA HIS A 26 9.74 -6.41 3.13
C HIS A 26 9.65 -7.47 2.03
N CYS A 27 10.70 -7.62 1.25
CA CYS A 27 10.75 -8.56 0.13
C CYS A 27 11.88 -9.56 0.32
N VAL A 28 11.57 -10.82 0.07
CA VAL A 28 12.54 -11.91 0.00
C VAL A 28 12.31 -12.64 -1.32
N SER A 29 13.34 -12.68 -2.16
CA SER A 29 13.28 -13.39 -3.44
C SER A 29 14.22 -14.59 -3.41
N SER A 30 13.84 -15.68 -4.02
CA SER A 30 14.73 -16.83 -4.21
C SER A 30 15.95 -16.43 -5.05
N THR A 31 17.06 -17.16 -4.88
CA THR A 31 18.27 -16.91 -5.66
C THR A 31 17.98 -16.99 -7.16
N GLY A 32 18.36 -15.95 -7.89
CA GLY A 32 18.14 -15.88 -9.34
C GLY A 32 16.77 -15.42 -9.80
N ASP A 33 15.82 -15.16 -8.87
CA ASP A 33 14.50 -14.63 -9.21
C ASP A 33 14.56 -13.12 -9.50
N VAL A 34 14.96 -12.77 -10.72
CA VAL A 34 15.01 -11.38 -11.19
C VAL A 34 13.63 -10.74 -11.22
N LEU A 35 12.60 -11.50 -11.63
CA LEU A 35 11.24 -10.98 -11.71
C LEU A 35 10.63 -10.70 -10.33
N GLY A 36 10.97 -11.49 -9.32
CA GLY A 36 10.62 -11.21 -7.93
C GLY A 36 11.19 -9.89 -7.44
N GLY A 37 12.44 -9.59 -7.77
CA GLY A 37 13.07 -8.30 -7.49
C GLY A 37 12.39 -7.13 -8.23
N GLN A 38 12.02 -7.33 -9.48
CA GLN A 38 11.26 -6.34 -10.26
C GLN A 38 9.86 -6.11 -9.68
N LEU A 39 9.17 -7.17 -9.26
CA LEU A 39 7.86 -7.08 -8.61
C LEU A 39 7.92 -6.27 -7.31
N CYS A 40 8.94 -6.52 -6.48
CA CYS A 40 9.17 -5.73 -5.26
C CYS A 40 9.36 -4.25 -5.57
N SER A 41 10.19 -3.93 -6.56
CA SER A 41 10.43 -2.55 -7.01
C SER A 41 9.15 -1.90 -7.55
N ALA A 42 8.36 -2.65 -8.32
CA ALA A 42 7.07 -2.19 -8.84
C ALA A 42 6.05 -1.90 -7.72
N LEU A 43 6.02 -2.74 -6.67
CA LEU A 43 5.15 -2.50 -5.51
C LEU A 43 5.57 -1.24 -4.74
N ARG A 44 6.88 -1.03 -4.51
CA ARG A 44 7.39 0.21 -3.90
C ARG A 44 7.00 1.44 -4.71
N LEU A 45 7.10 1.35 -6.04
CA LEU A 45 6.70 2.43 -6.93
C LEU A 45 5.19 2.69 -6.88
N ALA A 46 4.36 1.63 -6.83
CA ALA A 46 2.91 1.76 -6.69
C ALA A 46 2.53 2.44 -5.37
N VAL A 47 3.18 2.08 -4.26
CA VAL A 47 3.00 2.75 -2.96
C VAL A 47 3.44 4.21 -3.02
N ALA A 48 4.60 4.51 -3.62
CA ALA A 48 5.12 5.86 -3.74
C ALA A 48 4.20 6.79 -4.55
N ARG A 49 3.54 6.25 -5.58
CA ARG A 49 2.57 6.97 -6.41
C ARG A 49 1.17 7.05 -5.81
N SER A 50 0.89 6.29 -4.78
CA SER A 50 -0.40 6.28 -4.13
C SER A 50 -0.67 7.61 -3.41
N PRO A 51 -1.86 8.18 -3.51
CA PRO A 51 -2.26 9.33 -2.69
C PRO A 51 -2.51 8.94 -1.22
N ARG A 52 -2.65 7.64 -0.93
CA ARG A 52 -3.10 7.11 0.38
C ARG A 52 -1.98 6.52 1.21
N TYR A 53 -0.91 6.07 0.59
CA TYR A 53 0.17 5.32 1.24
C TYR A 53 1.53 5.94 1.01
N GLN A 54 2.43 5.67 1.93
CA GLN A 54 3.86 5.96 1.78
C GLN A 54 4.66 4.84 2.42
N GLU A 55 5.82 4.54 1.82
CA GLU A 55 6.73 3.57 2.41
C GLU A 55 7.41 4.16 3.65
N ALA A 56 7.48 3.38 4.70
CA ALA A 56 8.09 3.74 5.98
C ALA A 56 8.98 2.60 6.50
N ALA A 57 9.78 2.91 7.50
CA ALA A 57 10.55 1.89 8.21
C ALA A 57 9.63 0.88 8.90
N VAL A 58 10.13 -0.34 9.12
CA VAL A 58 9.38 -1.40 9.81
C VAL A 58 8.96 -0.93 11.20
N ASN A 59 7.67 -0.97 11.45
CA ASN A 59 7.05 -0.71 12.75
C ASN A 59 6.19 -1.93 13.11
N PRO A 60 6.47 -2.65 14.21
CA PRO A 60 5.68 -3.82 14.61
C PRO A 60 4.21 -3.53 14.87
N GLU A 61 3.87 -2.29 15.20
CA GLU A 61 2.49 -1.83 15.46
C GLU A 61 1.83 -1.22 14.22
N GLY A 62 2.55 -1.14 13.09
CA GLY A 62 2.07 -0.58 11.84
C GLY A 62 1.68 -1.64 10.81
N TRP A 63 1.36 -1.15 9.61
CA TRP A 63 1.10 -1.96 8.44
C TRP A 63 2.40 -2.43 7.80
N GLN A 64 2.42 -3.69 7.37
CA GLN A 64 3.56 -4.29 6.69
C GLN A 64 3.08 -5.16 5.53
N PHE A 65 3.73 -5.02 4.37
CA PHE A 65 3.70 -6.00 3.30
C PHE A 65 4.94 -6.89 3.42
N ARG A 66 4.74 -8.19 3.43
CA ARG A 66 5.80 -9.18 3.27
C ARG A 66 5.59 -9.95 1.99
N LEU A 67 6.55 -9.84 1.09
CA LEU A 67 6.57 -10.59 -0.16
C LEU A 67 7.64 -11.67 -0.08
N ALA A 68 7.27 -12.87 -0.46
CA ALA A 68 8.21 -13.94 -0.75
C ALA A 68 7.99 -14.39 -2.19
N THR A 69 9.05 -14.39 -3.01
CA THR A 69 8.94 -14.73 -4.43
C THR A 69 9.87 -15.87 -4.79
N VAL A 70 9.42 -16.68 -5.76
CA VAL A 70 10.17 -17.79 -6.34
C VAL A 70 10.03 -17.70 -7.84
N GLY A 71 11.16 -17.58 -8.55
CA GLY A 71 11.19 -17.57 -10.00
C GLY A 71 10.70 -18.90 -10.58
N LEU A 72 9.98 -18.84 -11.69
CA LEU A 72 9.58 -20.02 -12.44
C LEU A 72 10.69 -20.42 -13.43
N ASP A 73 10.78 -21.71 -13.74
CA ASP A 73 11.90 -22.32 -14.48
C ASP A 73 12.17 -21.72 -15.87
N ASP A 74 11.21 -21.03 -16.46
CA ASP A 74 11.34 -20.45 -17.81
C ASP A 74 11.51 -18.93 -17.82
N ASP A 75 11.78 -18.30 -16.67
CA ASP A 75 11.91 -16.84 -16.51
C ASP A 75 10.71 -16.03 -17.04
N LYS A 76 9.57 -16.69 -17.26
CA LYS A 76 8.35 -16.05 -17.76
C LYS A 76 7.46 -15.50 -16.67
N GLY A 77 7.76 -15.82 -15.41
CA GLY A 77 6.98 -15.39 -14.26
C GLY A 77 7.68 -15.63 -12.94
N THR A 78 7.08 -15.12 -11.90
CA THR A 78 7.44 -15.40 -10.51
C THR A 78 6.19 -15.78 -9.72
N ALA A 79 6.29 -16.81 -8.90
CA ALA A 79 5.28 -17.10 -7.89
C ALA A 79 5.51 -16.19 -6.69
N VAL A 80 4.49 -15.54 -6.21
CA VAL A 80 4.57 -14.62 -5.09
C VAL A 80 3.56 -14.98 -4.02
N SER A 81 4.03 -15.02 -2.79
CA SER A 81 3.19 -14.99 -1.59
C SER A 81 3.30 -13.61 -0.97
N MET A 82 2.19 -12.89 -0.87
CA MET A 82 2.11 -11.61 -0.21
C MET A 82 1.30 -11.74 1.07
N THR A 83 1.86 -11.28 2.17
CA THR A 83 1.21 -11.25 3.47
C THR A 83 1.05 -9.81 3.92
N LEU A 84 -0.18 -9.40 4.21
CA LEU A 84 -0.49 -8.13 4.86
C LEU A 84 -0.55 -8.35 6.37
N ILE A 85 0.20 -7.56 7.12
CA ILE A 85 0.31 -7.65 8.57
C ILE A 85 -0.06 -6.29 9.19
N TYR A 86 -0.81 -6.32 10.27
CA TYR A 86 -1.11 -5.16 11.10
C TYR A 86 -1.01 -5.53 12.58
N ARG A 87 -0.25 -4.76 13.35
CA ARG A 87 -0.03 -4.99 14.80
C ARG A 87 0.37 -6.44 15.11
N ARG A 88 1.31 -7.00 14.33
CA ARG A 88 1.79 -8.39 14.42
C ARG A 88 0.75 -9.47 14.08
N LEU A 89 -0.45 -9.08 13.65
CA LEU A 89 -1.48 -10.00 13.22
C LEU A 89 -1.47 -10.16 11.70
N TYR A 90 -1.58 -11.37 11.23
CA TYR A 90 -1.78 -11.67 9.81
C TYR A 90 -3.21 -11.28 9.42
N VAL A 91 -3.34 -10.31 8.52
CA VAL A 91 -4.64 -9.84 8.04
C VAL A 91 -5.10 -10.68 6.85
N VAL A 92 -4.22 -10.85 5.88
CA VAL A 92 -4.48 -11.64 4.69
C VAL A 92 -3.16 -12.17 4.12
N ASN A 93 -3.24 -13.34 3.50
CA ASN A 93 -2.15 -13.90 2.69
C ASN A 93 -2.74 -14.28 1.32
N THR A 94 -2.10 -13.82 0.26
CA THR A 94 -2.45 -14.15 -1.11
C THR A 94 -1.27 -14.81 -1.80
N VAL A 95 -1.55 -15.80 -2.63
CA VAL A 95 -0.55 -16.48 -3.46
C VAL A 95 -1.00 -16.36 -4.90
N GLN A 96 -0.12 -15.87 -5.76
CA GLN A 96 -0.41 -15.72 -7.18
C GLN A 96 0.85 -15.85 -8.02
N VAL A 97 0.69 -15.97 -9.32
CA VAL A 97 1.78 -15.94 -10.29
C VAL A 97 1.70 -14.63 -11.07
N CYS A 98 2.84 -13.93 -11.12
CA CYS A 98 2.98 -12.71 -11.90
C CYS A 98 3.84 -13.00 -13.13
N GLY A 99 3.25 -12.84 -14.32
CA GLY A 99 3.96 -12.98 -15.59
C GLY A 99 4.93 -11.82 -15.82
N ALA A 100 6.03 -12.08 -16.52
CA ALA A 100 7.06 -11.10 -16.81
C ALA A 100 6.54 -9.83 -17.53
N SER A 101 5.53 -9.98 -18.39
CA SER A 101 4.95 -8.87 -19.16
C SER A 101 3.96 -8.01 -18.37
N VAL A 102 3.55 -8.41 -17.17
CA VAL A 102 2.48 -7.77 -16.37
C VAL A 102 2.92 -7.48 -14.92
N ILE A 103 4.21 -7.35 -14.68
CA ILE A 103 4.74 -7.09 -13.33
C ILE A 103 4.17 -5.80 -12.71
N PRO A 104 4.08 -4.65 -13.42
CA PRO A 104 3.51 -3.44 -12.85
C PRO A 104 2.02 -3.60 -12.49
N GLU A 105 1.23 -4.26 -13.35
CA GLU A 105 -0.19 -4.52 -13.13
C GLU A 105 -0.40 -5.48 -11.95
N CYS A 106 0.48 -6.47 -11.83
CA CYS A 106 0.46 -7.40 -10.70
C CYS A 106 0.71 -6.67 -9.37
N ALA A 107 1.70 -5.78 -9.32
CA ALA A 107 2.00 -4.95 -8.15
C ALA A 107 0.83 -4.03 -7.80
N GLN A 108 0.22 -3.40 -8.80
CA GLN A 108 -0.93 -2.52 -8.60
C GLN A 108 -2.15 -3.30 -8.08
N GLY A 109 -2.39 -4.51 -8.61
CA GLY A 109 -3.45 -5.41 -8.13
C GLY A 109 -3.24 -5.79 -6.67
N MET A 110 -2.02 -6.17 -6.27
CA MET A 110 -1.69 -6.46 -4.88
C MET A 110 -1.98 -5.29 -3.93
N LEU A 111 -1.63 -4.07 -4.34
CA LEU A 111 -1.89 -2.87 -3.55
C LEU A 111 -3.40 -2.61 -3.43
N SER A 112 -4.16 -2.77 -4.51
CA SER A 112 -5.61 -2.58 -4.54
C SER A 112 -6.33 -3.59 -3.65
N ASP A 113 -6.00 -4.87 -3.76
CA ASP A 113 -6.60 -5.93 -2.94
C ASP A 113 -6.31 -5.71 -1.45
N SER A 114 -5.09 -5.26 -1.14
CA SER A 114 -4.69 -4.94 0.23
C SER A 114 -5.44 -3.73 0.77
N ASP A 115 -5.68 -2.72 -0.06
CA ASP A 115 -6.45 -1.53 0.31
C ASP A 115 -7.89 -1.89 0.75
N ASP A 116 -8.52 -2.83 0.05
CA ASP A 116 -9.85 -3.30 0.41
C ASP A 116 -9.86 -4.03 1.76
N HIS A 117 -8.87 -4.86 2.04
CA HIS A 117 -8.72 -5.53 3.34
C HIS A 117 -8.40 -4.54 4.47
N MET A 118 -7.58 -3.53 4.22
CA MET A 118 -7.26 -2.48 5.20
C MET A 118 -8.50 -1.68 5.56
N LYS A 119 -9.35 -1.33 4.59
CA LYS A 119 -10.64 -0.64 4.82
C LYS A 119 -11.61 -1.48 5.65
N LEU A 120 -11.73 -2.78 5.32
CA LEU A 120 -12.58 -3.70 6.06
C LEU A 120 -12.15 -3.82 7.52
N LEU A 121 -10.85 -3.96 7.78
CA LEU A 121 -10.32 -4.03 9.13
C LEU A 121 -10.54 -2.73 9.90
N GLN A 122 -10.30 -1.59 9.29
CA GLN A 122 -10.52 -0.29 9.89
C GLN A 122 -11.98 -0.12 10.30
N LYS A 123 -12.91 -0.44 9.42
CA LYS A 123 -14.35 -0.41 9.72
C LYS A 123 -14.72 -1.34 10.87
N ALA A 124 -14.18 -2.56 10.90
CA ALA A 124 -14.46 -3.50 11.99
C ALA A 124 -13.97 -2.98 13.35
N VAL A 125 -12.82 -2.30 13.39
CA VAL A 125 -12.30 -1.67 14.62
C VAL A 125 -13.19 -0.50 15.03
N GLU A 126 -13.62 0.36 14.12
CA GLU A 126 -14.50 1.48 14.38
C GLU A 126 -15.87 1.00 14.94
N ASP A 127 -16.45 -0.05 14.34
CA ASP A 127 -17.71 -0.65 14.79
C ASP A 127 -17.59 -1.25 16.20
N GLN A 128 -16.45 -1.85 16.55
CA GLN A 128 -16.20 -2.38 17.89
C GLN A 128 -16.08 -1.26 18.93
N VAL A 129 -15.36 -0.19 18.60
CA VAL A 129 -15.22 0.97 19.50
C VAL A 129 -16.58 1.62 19.72
N ALA A 130 -17.38 1.80 18.67
CA ALA A 130 -18.73 2.37 18.78
C ALA A 130 -19.64 1.55 19.70
N LYS A 131 -19.58 0.20 19.62
CA LYS A 131 -20.35 -0.70 20.50
C LYS A 131 -19.95 -0.60 21.98
N GLN A 132 -18.67 -0.33 22.26
CA GLN A 132 -18.19 -0.19 23.64
C GLN A 132 -18.55 1.16 24.26
N LEU A 133 -18.80 2.18 23.44
CA LEU A 133 -19.16 3.53 23.89
C LEU A 133 -20.69 3.74 24.04
N THR A 134 -21.50 2.78 23.61
CA THR A 134 -22.95 2.85 23.76
C THR A 134 -23.34 2.17 25.11
N PRO A 135 -23.91 2.90 26.07
CA PRO A 135 -24.31 2.35 27.37
C PRO A 135 -25.47 1.36 27.24
#